data_920f8b2b8847171b3de11c15f72fa9ea
#
_entry.id   920f8b2b8847171b3de11c15f72fa9ea
#
_cell.length_a   1.000
_cell.length_b   1.000
_cell.length_c   1.000
_cell.angle_alpha   90.00
_cell.angle_beta   90.00
_cell.angle_gamma   90.00
#
_symmetry.space_group_name_H-M   'P 1'
#
loop_
_entity.id
_entity.type
_entity.pdbx_description
1 polymer ?
#
loop_
_entity_poly.entity_id
_entity_poly.type
_entity_poly.pdbx_seq_one_letter_code
_entity_poly.pdbx_strand_id
1 'polypeptide(L)'
;MPQFFIVVGALFSLTSVITRSLSSHAIQPFLFERGKLESFNIGSDYLLFHGIALIALAILCHLFPDANYEWGGWCIMIGAGVFGFTVLAKSCFSIHPFAILTPISGFILMVGWSLIAYLAFKQM
;
A
#
# COMPACT_ATOMS: atom_id res chain seq x y z
N MET A 1 -0.68 4.50 17.46
CA MET A 1 -1.99 5.15 17.41
C MET A 1 -2.89 4.47 16.40
N PRO A 2 -3.86 3.67 16.84
CA PRO A 2 -4.72 2.95 15.90
C PRO A 2 -5.49 3.87 14.96
N GLN A 3 -5.96 5.03 15.44
CA GLN A 3 -6.68 5.97 14.60
C GLN A 3 -5.84 6.47 13.43
N PHE A 4 -4.55 6.61 13.64
CA PHE A 4 -3.64 7.04 12.56
C PHE A 4 -3.66 6.05 11.40
N PHE A 5 -3.65 4.74 11.71
CA PHE A 5 -3.73 3.72 10.68
C PHE A 5 -5.06 3.77 9.93
N ILE A 6 -6.15 4.10 10.63
CA ILE A 6 -7.45 4.25 9.97
C ILE A 6 -7.40 5.40 8.96
N VAL A 7 -6.85 6.54 9.37
CA VAL A 7 -6.75 7.72 8.49
C VAL A 7 -5.90 7.40 7.26
N VAL A 8 -4.71 6.85 7.46
CA VAL A 8 -3.81 6.52 6.36
C VAL A 8 -4.44 5.45 5.46
N GLY A 9 -5.04 4.42 6.06
CA GLY A 9 -5.69 3.37 5.29
C GLY A 9 -6.84 3.89 4.45
N ALA A 10 -7.64 4.80 5.00
CA ALA A 10 -8.73 5.41 4.26
C ALA A 10 -8.19 6.27 3.12
N LEU A 11 -7.11 7.03 3.35
CA LEU A 11 -6.50 7.85 2.31
C LEU A 11 -5.88 6.99 1.19
N PHE A 12 -5.25 5.88 1.54
CA PHE A 12 -4.74 4.94 0.53
C PHE A 12 -5.88 4.38 -0.32
N SER A 13 -6.98 3.99 0.33
CA SER A 13 -8.14 3.46 -0.38
C SER A 13 -8.79 4.51 -1.27
N LEU A 14 -8.88 5.75 -0.79
CA LEU A 14 -9.39 6.86 -1.58
C LEU A 14 -8.51 7.10 -2.81
N THR A 15 -7.20 7.12 -2.63
CA THR A 15 -6.25 7.26 -3.74
C THR A 15 -6.47 6.17 -4.77
N SER A 16 -6.65 4.93 -4.30
CA SER A 16 -6.91 3.80 -5.20
C SER A 16 -8.18 3.99 -6.01
N VAL A 17 -9.28 4.39 -5.36
CA VAL A 17 -10.55 4.60 -6.07
C VAL A 17 -10.39 5.68 -7.12
N ILE A 18 -9.73 6.78 -6.79
CA ILE A 18 -9.50 7.87 -7.72
C ILE A 18 -8.64 7.41 -8.91
N THR A 19 -7.51 6.77 -8.62
CA THR A 19 -6.58 6.36 -9.68
C THR A 19 -7.15 5.27 -10.57
N ARG A 20 -7.89 4.32 -10.01
CA ARG A 20 -8.55 3.29 -10.82
C ARG A 20 -9.64 3.88 -11.70
N SER A 21 -10.36 4.87 -11.20
CA SER A 21 -11.35 5.58 -12.01
C SER A 21 -10.67 6.28 -13.18
N LEU A 22 -9.54 6.97 -12.92
CA LEU A 22 -8.80 7.65 -13.98
C LEU A 22 -8.25 6.66 -15.01
N SER A 23 -7.69 5.54 -14.58
CA SER A 23 -7.09 4.56 -15.49
C SER A 23 -8.14 3.81 -16.30
N SER A 24 -9.39 3.80 -15.86
CA SER A 24 -10.47 3.18 -16.61
C SER A 24 -11.13 4.12 -17.61
N HIS A 25 -10.90 5.43 -17.49
CA HIS A 25 -11.58 6.44 -18.32
C HIS A 25 -10.62 7.47 -18.89
N ALA A 26 -10.30 8.52 -18.11
CA ALA A 26 -9.65 9.72 -18.61
C ALA A 26 -8.23 9.48 -19.12
N ILE A 27 -7.42 8.73 -18.36
CA ILE A 27 -6.00 8.55 -18.68
C ILE A 27 -5.68 7.16 -19.23
N GLN A 28 -6.70 6.34 -19.49
CA GLN A 28 -6.49 5.01 -20.04
C GLN A 28 -5.68 5.01 -21.35
N PRO A 29 -6.03 5.82 -22.36
CA PRO A 29 -5.25 5.81 -23.61
C PRO A 29 -3.80 6.23 -23.39
N PHE A 30 -3.58 7.23 -22.55
CA PHE A 30 -2.23 7.70 -22.23
C PHE A 30 -1.38 6.58 -21.62
N LEU A 31 -1.92 5.86 -20.64
CA LEU A 31 -1.22 4.77 -19.98
C LEU A 31 -1.02 3.57 -20.91
N PHE A 32 -2.05 3.26 -21.70
CA PHE A 32 -2.02 2.13 -22.62
C PHE A 32 -0.92 2.33 -23.67
N GLU A 33 -0.84 3.53 -24.24
CA GLU A 33 0.18 3.85 -25.25
C GLU A 33 1.60 3.77 -24.69
N ARG A 34 1.76 4.10 -23.40
CA ARG A 34 3.06 4.01 -22.73
C ARG A 34 3.40 2.58 -22.29
N GLY A 35 2.47 1.64 -22.44
CA GLY A 35 2.65 0.28 -21.93
C GLY A 35 2.67 0.22 -20.42
N LYS A 36 2.04 1.19 -19.74
CA LYS A 36 2.08 1.31 -18.28
C LYS A 36 0.74 1.13 -17.60
N LEU A 37 -0.30 0.76 -18.35
CA LEU A 37 -1.64 0.62 -17.78
C LEU A 37 -1.66 -0.45 -16.68
N GLU A 38 -1.06 -1.61 -16.93
CA GLU A 38 -1.02 -2.68 -15.95
C GLU A 38 -0.24 -2.26 -14.70
N SER A 39 0.94 -1.65 -14.87
CA SER A 39 1.75 -1.19 -13.74
C SER A 39 1.00 -0.16 -12.90
N PHE A 40 0.33 0.79 -13.55
CA PHE A 40 -0.47 1.80 -12.84
C PHE A 40 -1.56 1.14 -12.02
N ASN A 41 -2.26 0.16 -12.60
CA ASN A 41 -3.34 -0.53 -11.89
C ASN A 41 -2.80 -1.37 -10.72
N ILE A 42 -1.62 -1.97 -10.87
CA ILE A 42 -0.98 -2.70 -9.77
C ILE A 42 -0.69 -1.76 -8.60
N GLY A 43 -0.12 -0.59 -8.86
CA GLY A 43 0.15 0.40 -7.81
C GLY A 43 -1.13 0.83 -7.11
N SER A 44 -2.16 1.09 -7.88
CA SER A 44 -3.46 1.46 -7.34
C SER A 44 -4.05 0.36 -6.46
N ASP A 45 -4.00 -0.89 -6.93
CA ASP A 45 -4.55 -2.03 -6.20
C ASP A 45 -3.78 -2.29 -4.90
N TYR A 46 -2.46 -2.12 -4.90
CA TYR A 46 -1.65 -2.26 -3.69
C TYR A 46 -2.06 -1.25 -2.62
N LEU A 47 -2.39 -0.03 -3.03
CA LEU A 47 -2.88 0.98 -2.08
C LEU A 47 -4.23 0.58 -1.49
N LEU A 48 -5.12 0.01 -2.30
CA LEU A 48 -6.42 -0.42 -1.81
C LEU A 48 -6.28 -1.59 -0.82
N PHE A 49 -5.55 -2.65 -1.22
CA PHE A 49 -5.42 -3.84 -0.38
C PHE A 49 -4.75 -3.50 0.96
N HIS A 50 -3.70 -2.70 0.91
CA HIS A 50 -2.96 -2.36 2.11
C HIS A 50 -3.64 -1.25 2.91
N GLY A 51 -4.43 -0.40 2.26
CA GLY A 51 -5.28 0.55 2.95
C GLY A 51 -6.33 -0.15 3.81
N ILE A 52 -6.99 -1.16 3.24
CA ILE A 52 -7.94 -1.98 3.99
C ILE A 52 -7.22 -2.74 5.10
N ALA A 53 -6.03 -3.28 4.82
CA ALA A 53 -5.23 -3.97 5.82
C ALA A 53 -4.87 -3.07 6.99
N LEU A 54 -4.55 -1.80 6.74
CA LEU A 54 -4.25 -0.85 7.81
C LEU A 54 -5.44 -0.59 8.71
N ILE A 55 -6.64 -0.49 8.12
CA ILE A 55 -7.85 -0.31 8.91
C ILE A 55 -8.09 -1.55 9.79
N ALA A 56 -7.92 -2.74 9.22
CA ALA A 56 -8.03 -3.98 9.98
C ALA A 56 -7.00 -4.06 11.10
N LEU A 57 -5.75 -3.64 10.82
CA LEU A 57 -4.70 -3.62 11.84
C LEU A 57 -5.02 -2.65 12.96
N ALA A 58 -5.64 -1.52 12.66
CA ALA A 58 -6.07 -0.58 13.69
C ALA A 58 -7.04 -1.25 14.66
N ILE A 59 -7.97 -2.03 14.12
CA ILE A 59 -8.92 -2.79 14.93
C ILE A 59 -8.20 -3.83 15.76
N LEU A 60 -7.26 -4.56 15.17
CA LEU A 60 -6.48 -5.57 15.88
C LEU A 60 -5.63 -4.96 16.99
N CYS A 61 -5.04 -3.79 16.75
CA CYS A 61 -4.29 -3.08 17.79
C CYS A 61 -5.18 -2.72 18.97
N HIS A 62 -6.41 -2.35 18.70
CA HIS A 62 -7.37 -2.00 19.75
C HIS A 62 -7.81 -3.24 20.55
N LEU A 63 -8.09 -4.35 19.86
CA LEU A 63 -8.56 -5.58 20.50
C LEU A 63 -7.45 -6.33 21.23
N PHE A 64 -6.23 -6.28 20.73
CA PHE A 64 -5.10 -7.03 21.26
C PHE A 64 -3.90 -6.11 21.49
N PRO A 65 -4.00 -5.20 22.47
CA PRO A 65 -2.93 -4.19 22.65
C PRO A 65 -1.57 -4.79 23.01
N ASP A 66 -1.56 -5.97 23.62
CA ASP A 66 -0.30 -6.60 24.03
C ASP A 66 0.39 -7.36 22.90
N ALA A 67 -0.27 -7.53 21.77
CA ALA A 67 0.28 -8.29 20.64
C ALA A 67 1.27 -7.49 19.79
N ASN A 68 1.32 -6.17 19.94
CA ASN A 68 2.25 -5.28 19.23
C ASN A 68 2.05 -5.28 17.70
N TYR A 69 0.80 -5.44 17.25
CA TYR A 69 0.48 -5.42 15.82
C TYR A 69 0.84 -4.10 15.15
N GLU A 70 1.06 -3.06 15.92
CA GLU A 70 1.44 -1.75 15.37
C GLU A 70 2.76 -1.80 14.60
N TRP A 71 3.67 -2.70 14.96
CA TRP A 71 4.91 -2.87 14.20
C TRP A 71 4.64 -3.31 12.76
N GLY A 72 3.73 -4.28 12.61
CA GLY A 72 3.26 -4.69 11.29
C GLY A 72 2.57 -3.57 10.55
N GLY A 73 1.78 -2.77 11.27
CA GLY A 73 1.10 -1.62 10.70
C GLY A 73 2.06 -0.59 10.11
N TRP A 74 3.13 -0.27 10.83
CA TRP A 74 4.14 0.66 10.32
C TRP A 74 4.81 0.13 9.06
N CYS A 75 5.18 -1.15 9.04
CA CYS A 75 5.78 -1.76 7.85
C CYS A 75 4.82 -1.73 6.67
N ILE A 76 3.57 -2.09 6.88
CA ILE A 76 2.56 -2.08 5.82
C ILE A 76 2.34 -0.65 5.30
N MET A 77 2.23 0.32 6.20
CA MET A 77 2.00 1.71 5.81
C MET A 77 3.16 2.25 4.96
N ILE A 78 4.39 2.08 5.43
CA ILE A 78 5.56 2.58 4.72
C ILE A 78 5.74 1.83 3.41
N GLY A 79 5.68 0.50 3.47
CA GLY A 79 5.88 -0.33 2.27
C GLY A 79 4.84 -0.08 1.20
N ALA A 80 3.56 -0.07 1.56
CA ALA A 80 2.48 0.14 0.60
C ALA A 80 2.48 1.57 0.07
N GLY A 81 2.75 2.55 0.93
CA GLY A 81 2.81 3.95 0.51
C GLY A 81 3.92 4.17 -0.50
N VAL A 82 5.14 3.76 -0.17
CA VAL A 82 6.28 3.94 -1.07
C VAL A 82 6.08 3.14 -2.35
N PHE A 83 5.68 1.86 -2.25
CA PHE A 83 5.46 1.04 -3.43
C PHE A 83 4.36 1.62 -4.33
N GLY A 84 3.20 1.89 -3.76
CA GLY A 84 2.05 2.36 -4.53
C GLY A 84 2.33 3.69 -5.22
N PHE A 85 2.83 4.67 -4.47
CA PHE A 85 3.06 6.00 -5.04
C PHE A 85 4.22 6.02 -6.01
N THR A 86 5.28 5.24 -5.79
CA THR A 86 6.38 5.18 -6.78
C THR A 86 5.93 4.49 -8.06
N VAL A 87 5.15 3.43 -7.98
CA VAL A 87 4.65 2.74 -9.16
C VAL A 87 3.70 3.63 -9.95
N LEU A 88 2.80 4.35 -9.27
CA LEU A 88 1.91 5.30 -9.92
C LEU A 88 2.70 6.43 -10.60
N ALA A 89 3.68 6.98 -9.91
CA ALA A 89 4.51 8.06 -10.45
C ALA A 89 5.31 7.60 -11.66
N LYS A 90 5.93 6.42 -11.59
CA LYS A 90 6.70 5.86 -12.70
C LYS A 90 5.82 5.56 -13.91
N SER A 91 4.56 5.22 -13.70
CA SER A 91 3.65 4.96 -14.80
C SER A 91 3.27 6.24 -15.56
N CYS A 92 3.19 7.36 -14.85
CA CYS A 92 2.83 8.65 -15.44
C CYS A 92 4.03 9.48 -15.87
N PHE A 93 5.16 9.32 -15.19
CA PHE A 93 6.36 10.14 -15.40
C PHE A 93 7.59 9.25 -15.56
N SER A 94 8.58 9.71 -16.32
CA SER A 94 9.84 8.98 -16.48
C SER A 94 10.80 9.40 -15.36
N ILE A 95 10.61 8.84 -14.17
CA ILE A 95 11.42 9.18 -12.99
C ILE A 95 12.35 8.01 -12.67
N HIS A 96 13.60 8.09 -13.12
CA HIS A 96 14.59 7.03 -12.91
C HIS A 96 15.15 6.98 -11.49
N PRO A 97 15.40 8.12 -10.78
CA PRO A 97 16.03 8.06 -9.47
C PRO A 97 15.25 7.26 -8.42
N PHE A 98 13.93 7.11 -8.61
CA PHE A 98 13.10 6.39 -7.64
C PHE A 98 12.88 4.92 -8.00
N ALA A 99 13.55 4.42 -9.04
CA ALA A 99 13.38 3.03 -9.47
C ALA A 99 13.76 2.02 -8.38
N ILE A 100 14.76 2.36 -7.56
CA ILE A 100 15.24 1.46 -6.50
C ILE A 100 14.26 1.38 -5.32
N LEU A 101 13.42 2.41 -5.15
CA LEU A 101 12.46 2.42 -4.03
C LEU A 101 11.39 1.35 -4.17
N THR A 102 11.01 1.00 -5.39
CA THR A 102 9.97 0.01 -5.62
C THR A 102 10.33 -1.37 -5.08
N PRO A 103 11.48 -1.97 -5.41
CA PRO A 103 11.84 -3.27 -4.84
C PRO A 103 12.10 -3.21 -3.33
N ILE A 104 12.66 -2.12 -2.83
CA ILE A 104 12.88 -1.97 -1.39
C ILE A 104 11.55 -1.94 -0.65
N SER A 105 10.58 -1.17 -1.16
CA SER A 105 9.27 -1.08 -0.52
C SER A 105 8.51 -2.40 -0.59
N GLY A 106 8.63 -3.14 -1.69
CA GLY A 106 8.08 -4.48 -1.79
C GLY A 106 8.64 -5.43 -0.73
N PHE A 107 9.96 -5.34 -0.48
CA PHE A 107 10.60 -6.11 0.56
C PHE A 107 10.06 -5.72 1.96
N ILE A 108 9.87 -4.44 2.20
CA ILE A 108 9.29 -3.95 3.46
C ILE A 108 7.88 -4.52 3.65
N LEU A 109 7.08 -4.60 2.58
CA LEU A 109 5.76 -5.22 2.65
C LEU A 109 5.85 -6.70 3.03
N MET A 110 6.81 -7.43 2.48
CA MET A 110 7.01 -8.84 2.83
C MET A 110 7.34 -8.98 4.31
N VAL A 111 8.21 -8.12 4.81
CA VAL A 111 8.57 -8.10 6.23
C VAL A 111 7.32 -7.79 7.08
N GLY A 112 6.52 -6.81 6.66
CA GLY A 112 5.31 -6.44 7.38
C GLY A 112 4.32 -7.58 7.50
N TRP A 113 4.01 -8.25 6.39
CA TRP A 113 3.10 -9.39 6.41
C TRP A 113 3.65 -10.56 7.23
N SER A 114 4.95 -10.84 7.10
CA SER A 114 5.60 -11.88 7.89
C SER A 114 5.55 -11.57 9.37
N LEU A 115 5.74 -10.31 9.73
CA LEU A 115 5.70 -9.87 11.11
C LEU A 115 4.29 -10.01 11.69
N ILE A 116 3.27 -9.65 10.93
CA ILE A 116 1.88 -9.82 11.38
C ILE A 116 1.59 -11.31 11.66
N ALA A 117 2.00 -12.18 10.74
CA ALA A 117 1.82 -13.62 10.91
C ALA A 117 2.54 -14.12 12.15
N TYR A 118 3.78 -13.67 12.36
CA TYR A 118 4.57 -14.07 13.52
C TYR A 118 3.93 -13.60 14.82
N LEU A 119 3.51 -12.34 14.87
CA LEU A 119 2.90 -11.78 16.08
C LEU A 119 1.58 -12.49 16.42
N ALA A 120 0.79 -12.84 15.42
CA ALA A 120 -0.44 -13.60 15.63
C ALA A 120 -0.13 -15.02 16.11
N PHE A 121 0.84 -15.68 15.51
CA PHE A 121 1.25 -17.02 15.90
C PHE A 121 1.72 -17.04 17.37
N LYS A 122 2.44 -16.00 17.76
CA LYS A 122 2.96 -15.88 19.12
C LYS A 122 1.85 -15.79 20.17
N GLN A 123 0.66 -15.30 19.79
CA GLN A 123 -0.48 -15.21 20.68
C GLN A 123 -1.26 -16.54 20.82
N MET A 124 -0.97 -17.49 19.99
CA MET A 124 -1.59 -18.81 20.07
C MET A 124 -0.95 -19.62 21.19
#